data_2c8bdf4de7b98bcc30a6eb734c193673
#
_entry.id   2c8bdf4de7b98bcc30a6eb734c193673
#
_cell.length_a   1.000
_cell.length_b   1.000
_cell.length_c   1.000
_cell.angle_alpha   90.00
_cell.angle_beta   90.00
_cell.angle_gamma   90.00
#
_symmetry.space_group_name_H-M   'P 1'
#
loop_
_entity.id
_entity.type
_entity.pdbx_description
1 polymer ?
#
loop_
_entity_poly.entity_id
_entity_poly.type
_entity_poly.pdbx_seq_one_letter_code
_entity_poly.pdbx_strand_id
1 'polypeptide(L)'
;IFFMKHNTNNCFIDSVIKKSLYETSLKKIDSIIDKIKNTKDPLFKSFLNQFDIYEKKKINKLAIYHQKNFKDVIILGTGGSSKAGRTFVQIAYRTFGRHPKFPKITFLENIDFQDFNDLFKKINLKKTGIIVISKSGETNETLVQFLVFLSKYKTNFKKKEIQKHFTVITKKESNSLRNLAKDSSINILDIDNNLSGRFSAFSPVGLLPA
;
A
#
# COMPACT_ATOMS: atom_id res chain seq x y z
N ILE A 1 -21.46 -14.32 -5.36
CA ILE A 1 -20.24 -14.87 -6.01
C ILE A 1 -20.29 -14.41 -7.46
N PHE A 2 -19.42 -13.49 -7.85
CA PHE A 2 -19.29 -13.11 -9.26
C PHE A 2 -18.54 -14.22 -9.99
N PHE A 3 -19.25 -14.97 -10.87
CA PHE A 3 -18.59 -15.88 -11.79
C PHE A 3 -17.98 -15.07 -12.93
N MET A 4 -16.67 -15.03 -13.01
CA MET A 4 -15.96 -14.48 -14.15
C MET A 4 -16.11 -15.43 -15.34
N LYS A 5 -16.85 -15.02 -16.38
CA LYS A 5 -16.92 -15.78 -17.64
C LYS A 5 -15.64 -15.53 -18.42
N HIS A 6 -14.95 -16.61 -18.73
CA HIS A 6 -13.71 -16.58 -19.50
C HIS A 6 -13.98 -17.10 -20.93
N ASN A 7 -13.69 -16.29 -21.94
CA ASN A 7 -13.79 -16.67 -23.33
C ASN A 7 -12.40 -16.73 -23.97
N THR A 8 -11.99 -17.89 -24.42
CA THR A 8 -10.67 -18.14 -25.01
C THR A 8 -10.72 -18.39 -26.52
N ASN A 9 -11.86 -18.20 -27.18
CA ASN A 9 -12.01 -18.54 -28.60
C ASN A 9 -10.97 -17.88 -29.49
N ASN A 10 -10.60 -16.64 -29.19
CA ASN A 10 -9.61 -15.88 -29.95
C ASN A 10 -8.15 -16.24 -29.60
N CYS A 11 -7.90 -17.02 -28.56
CA CYS A 11 -6.54 -17.39 -28.16
C CYS A 11 -5.95 -18.50 -29.04
N PHE A 12 -6.77 -19.18 -29.85
CA PHE A 12 -6.39 -20.32 -30.68
C PHE A 12 -6.40 -20.01 -32.18
N ILE A 13 -6.65 -18.75 -32.55
CA ILE A 13 -6.55 -18.27 -33.92
C ILE A 13 -5.06 -18.29 -34.29
N ASP A 14 -4.75 -18.68 -35.51
CA ASP A 14 -3.39 -18.78 -36.07
C ASP A 14 -2.45 -19.81 -35.41
N SER A 15 -3.00 -20.76 -34.66
CA SER A 15 -2.25 -21.87 -34.05
C SER A 15 -1.09 -21.48 -33.13
N VAL A 16 -1.07 -20.21 -32.63
CA VAL A 16 -0.04 -19.72 -31.71
C VAL A 16 -0.05 -20.52 -30.39
N ILE A 17 -1.24 -20.90 -29.92
CA ILE A 17 -1.38 -21.79 -28.75
C ILE A 17 -2.20 -23.01 -29.19
N LYS A 18 -1.60 -24.20 -29.09
CA LYS A 18 -2.34 -25.44 -29.36
C LYS A 18 -3.40 -25.67 -28.29
N LYS A 19 -4.66 -25.84 -28.70
CA LYS A 19 -5.79 -26.07 -27.80
C LYS A 19 -5.56 -27.25 -26.86
N SER A 20 -4.95 -28.33 -27.34
CA SER A 20 -4.58 -29.51 -26.54
C SER A 20 -3.60 -29.17 -25.41
N LEU A 21 -2.64 -28.26 -25.64
CA LEU A 21 -1.69 -27.80 -24.60
C LEU A 21 -2.42 -27.01 -23.55
N TYR A 22 -3.34 -26.13 -23.93
CA TYR A 22 -4.16 -25.36 -23.03
C TYR A 22 -5.02 -26.26 -22.12
N GLU A 23 -5.75 -27.22 -22.72
CA GLU A 23 -6.59 -28.16 -21.98
C GLU A 23 -5.78 -29.03 -21.01
N THR A 24 -4.60 -29.50 -21.45
CA THR A 24 -3.68 -30.26 -20.60
C THR A 24 -3.17 -29.41 -19.43
N SER A 25 -2.89 -28.12 -19.67
CA SER A 25 -2.45 -27.19 -18.63
C SER A 25 -3.56 -26.90 -17.62
N LEU A 26 -4.81 -26.75 -18.08
CA LEU A 26 -5.96 -26.55 -17.20
C LEU A 26 -6.15 -27.72 -16.23
N LYS A 27 -6.02 -28.97 -16.71
CA LYS A 27 -6.11 -30.17 -15.85
C LYS A 27 -5.08 -30.21 -14.72
N LYS A 28 -3.97 -29.49 -14.86
CA LYS A 28 -2.93 -29.39 -13.82
C LYS A 28 -3.18 -28.28 -12.81
N ILE A 29 -4.09 -27.35 -13.08
CA ILE A 29 -4.31 -26.16 -12.23
C ILE A 29 -4.74 -26.56 -10.82
N ASP A 30 -5.69 -27.47 -10.67
CA ASP A 30 -6.19 -27.87 -9.34
C ASP A 30 -5.07 -28.45 -8.48
N SER A 31 -4.23 -29.33 -9.04
CA SER A 31 -3.09 -29.89 -8.33
C SER A 31 -2.04 -28.85 -7.96
N ILE A 32 -1.87 -27.81 -8.78
CA ILE A 32 -0.96 -26.69 -8.51
C ILE A 32 -1.53 -25.82 -7.39
N ILE A 33 -2.83 -25.50 -7.45
CA ILE A 33 -3.52 -24.74 -6.40
C ILE A 33 -3.41 -25.45 -5.06
N ASP A 34 -3.62 -26.75 -5.02
CA ASP A 34 -3.50 -27.54 -3.79
C ASP A 34 -2.07 -27.59 -3.26
N LYS A 35 -1.08 -27.67 -4.14
CA LYS A 35 0.34 -27.52 -3.74
C LYS A 35 0.63 -26.16 -3.16
N ILE A 36 0.09 -25.09 -3.74
CA ILE A 36 0.26 -23.71 -3.24
C ILE A 36 -0.40 -23.55 -1.86
N LYS A 37 -1.65 -24.04 -1.69
CA LYS A 37 -2.37 -23.98 -0.40
C LYS A 37 -1.65 -24.72 0.72
N ASN A 38 -1.03 -25.84 0.38
CA ASN A 38 -0.35 -26.73 1.34
C ASN A 38 1.15 -26.48 1.44
N THR A 39 1.66 -25.43 0.76
CA THR A 39 3.09 -25.16 0.74
C THR A 39 3.61 -24.75 2.10
N LYS A 40 4.83 -25.21 2.43
CA LYS A 40 5.60 -24.73 3.58
C LYS A 40 6.51 -23.55 3.22
N ASP A 41 6.56 -23.18 1.94
CA ASP A 41 7.39 -22.05 1.47
C ASP A 41 6.94 -20.75 2.15
N PRO A 42 7.85 -20.05 2.85
CA PRO A 42 7.52 -18.82 3.58
C PRO A 42 6.97 -17.71 2.68
N LEU A 43 7.42 -17.61 1.42
CA LEU A 43 6.95 -16.60 0.47
C LEU A 43 5.47 -16.79 0.14
N PHE A 44 5.09 -18.02 -0.24
CA PHE A 44 3.69 -18.32 -0.55
C PHE A 44 2.79 -18.21 0.67
N LYS A 45 3.26 -18.64 1.85
CA LYS A 45 2.53 -18.48 3.09
C LYS A 45 2.28 -17.01 3.40
N SER A 46 3.28 -16.16 3.27
CA SER A 46 3.15 -14.71 3.46
C SER A 46 2.22 -14.07 2.44
N PHE A 47 2.24 -14.55 1.18
CA PHE A 47 1.29 -14.10 0.16
C PHE A 47 -0.16 -14.45 0.53
N LEU A 48 -0.43 -15.66 1.00
CA LEU A 48 -1.77 -16.07 1.44
C LEU A 48 -2.23 -15.35 2.71
N ASN A 49 -1.33 -15.06 3.64
CA ASN A 49 -1.64 -14.36 4.90
C ASN A 49 -2.13 -12.91 4.70
N GLN A 50 -1.89 -12.29 3.53
CA GLN A 50 -2.45 -10.96 3.22
C GLN A 50 -3.99 -10.93 3.30
N PHE A 51 -4.64 -12.08 3.24
CA PHE A 51 -6.09 -12.20 3.32
C PHE A 51 -6.60 -12.41 4.76
N ASP A 52 -5.71 -12.35 5.76
CA ASP A 52 -6.08 -12.49 7.17
C ASP A 52 -7.06 -11.38 7.62
N ILE A 53 -8.13 -11.81 8.28
CA ILE A 53 -9.21 -10.93 8.73
C ILE A 53 -8.74 -9.99 9.85
N TYR A 54 -7.82 -10.41 10.72
CA TYR A 54 -7.33 -9.58 11.84
C TYR A 54 -6.48 -8.41 11.33
N GLU A 55 -5.62 -8.66 10.36
CA GLU A 55 -4.84 -7.59 9.72
C GLU A 55 -5.75 -6.59 9.00
N LYS A 56 -6.78 -7.07 8.30
CA LYS A 56 -7.80 -6.21 7.66
C LYS A 56 -8.55 -5.32 8.68
N LYS A 57 -8.86 -5.83 9.87
CA LYS A 57 -9.50 -5.02 10.92
C LYS A 57 -8.61 -3.87 11.39
N LYS A 58 -7.30 -4.10 11.54
CA LYS A 58 -6.34 -3.05 11.91
C LYS A 58 -6.23 -1.98 10.82
N ILE A 59 -6.12 -2.41 9.56
CA ILE A 59 -6.08 -1.52 8.39
C ILE A 59 -7.34 -0.66 8.35
N ASN A 60 -8.52 -1.29 8.44
CA ASN A 60 -9.81 -0.59 8.39
C ASN A 60 -9.96 0.43 9.52
N LYS A 61 -9.53 0.10 10.74
CA LYS A 61 -9.54 1.06 11.87
C LYS A 61 -8.72 2.31 11.56
N LEU A 62 -7.54 2.16 10.96
CA LEU A 62 -6.69 3.28 10.58
C LEU A 62 -7.25 4.04 9.36
N ALA A 63 -7.79 3.35 8.38
CA ALA A 63 -8.46 3.98 7.24
C ALA A 63 -9.61 4.89 7.70
N ILE A 64 -10.49 4.37 8.56
CA ILE A 64 -11.58 5.15 9.17
C ILE A 64 -11.04 6.35 9.98
N TYR A 65 -9.93 6.15 10.71
CA TYR A 65 -9.30 7.23 11.44
C TYR A 65 -8.83 8.35 10.48
N HIS A 66 -8.10 8.01 9.41
CA HIS A 66 -7.66 8.97 8.40
C HIS A 66 -8.83 9.67 7.73
N GLN A 67 -9.85 8.91 7.35
CA GLN A 67 -11.08 9.44 6.73
C GLN A 67 -11.79 10.48 7.59
N LYS A 68 -11.91 10.22 8.89
CA LYS A 68 -12.63 11.11 9.83
C LYS A 68 -11.86 12.36 10.19
N ASN A 69 -10.54 12.31 10.23
CA ASN A 69 -9.71 13.38 10.79
C ASN A 69 -9.06 14.28 9.73
N PHE A 70 -8.87 13.79 8.49
CA PHE A 70 -8.11 14.51 7.48
C PHE A 70 -8.93 14.78 6.21
N LYS A 71 -8.64 15.93 5.57
CA LYS A 71 -9.15 16.29 4.24
C LYS A 71 -8.22 15.82 3.13
N ASP A 72 -6.94 15.77 3.43
CA ASP A 72 -5.87 15.33 2.54
C ASP A 72 -5.09 14.22 3.22
N VAL A 73 -4.72 13.19 2.47
CA VAL A 73 -3.79 12.14 2.91
C VAL A 73 -2.68 12.03 1.87
N ILE A 74 -1.44 12.17 2.34
CA ILE A 74 -0.26 12.10 1.49
C ILE A 74 0.43 10.76 1.75
N ILE A 75 0.69 10.03 0.67
CA ILE A 75 1.39 8.77 0.70
C ILE A 75 2.83 9.01 0.26
N LEU A 76 3.78 8.74 1.15
CA LEU A 76 5.22 8.80 0.89
C LEU A 76 5.71 7.37 0.66
N GLY A 77 6.28 7.10 -0.50
CA GLY A 77 6.80 5.78 -0.85
C GLY A 77 7.03 5.66 -2.34
N THR A 78 7.98 4.82 -2.73
CA THR A 78 8.42 4.65 -4.12
C THR A 78 8.14 3.25 -4.64
N GLY A 79 8.01 3.09 -5.94
CA GLY A 79 7.88 1.82 -6.63
C GLY A 79 6.72 0.96 -6.11
N GLY A 80 7.03 -0.25 -5.62
CA GLY A 80 6.04 -1.18 -5.07
C GLY A 80 5.28 -0.66 -3.84
N SER A 81 5.88 0.27 -3.10
CA SER A 81 5.26 0.87 -1.91
C SER A 81 4.14 1.87 -2.23
N SER A 82 4.05 2.37 -3.46
CA SER A 82 3.01 3.33 -3.85
C SER A 82 2.06 2.79 -4.91
N LYS A 83 2.57 2.01 -5.88
CA LYS A 83 1.83 1.65 -7.10
C LYS A 83 0.53 0.87 -6.82
N ALA A 84 0.54 -0.07 -5.88
CA ALA A 84 -0.65 -0.84 -5.55
C ALA A 84 -1.78 0.04 -4.98
N GLY A 85 -1.47 0.85 -3.97
CA GLY A 85 -2.43 1.79 -3.39
C GLY A 85 -2.92 2.80 -4.41
N ARG A 86 -2.01 3.36 -5.23
CA ARG A 86 -2.38 4.28 -6.33
C ARG A 86 -3.36 3.63 -7.31
N THR A 87 -3.10 2.38 -7.71
CA THR A 87 -3.99 1.64 -8.63
C THR A 87 -5.39 1.48 -8.04
N PHE A 88 -5.51 1.07 -6.79
CA PHE A 88 -6.81 0.91 -6.14
C PHE A 88 -7.56 2.24 -6.02
N VAL A 89 -6.87 3.30 -5.60
CA VAL A 89 -7.47 4.66 -5.54
C VAL A 89 -7.93 5.12 -6.93
N GLN A 90 -7.14 4.89 -7.98
CA GLN A 90 -7.51 5.26 -9.35
C GLN A 90 -8.71 4.46 -9.86
N ILE A 91 -8.77 3.15 -9.59
CA ILE A 91 -9.93 2.31 -9.93
C ILE A 91 -11.18 2.86 -9.23
N ALA A 92 -11.10 3.11 -7.92
CA ALA A 92 -12.22 3.64 -7.15
C ALA A 92 -12.69 5.00 -7.69
N TYR A 93 -11.77 5.91 -7.99
CA TYR A 93 -12.10 7.23 -8.53
C TYR A 93 -12.69 7.19 -9.94
N ARG A 94 -12.22 6.27 -10.80
CA ARG A 94 -12.79 6.10 -12.15
C ARG A 94 -14.18 5.47 -12.13
N THR A 95 -14.42 4.53 -11.22
CA THR A 95 -15.68 3.77 -11.15
C THR A 95 -16.77 4.55 -10.42
N PHE A 96 -16.43 5.24 -9.33
CA PHE A 96 -17.41 5.85 -8.43
C PHE A 96 -17.28 7.38 -8.33
N GLY A 97 -16.29 7.97 -9.03
CA GLY A 97 -15.90 9.35 -8.82
C GLY A 97 -15.23 9.57 -7.45
N ARG A 98 -14.66 10.77 -7.24
CA ARG A 98 -14.16 11.16 -5.92
C ARG A 98 -15.33 11.51 -5.02
N HIS A 99 -15.54 10.72 -3.98
CA HIS A 99 -16.60 11.01 -3.02
C HIS A 99 -16.18 12.15 -2.06
N PRO A 100 -17.00 13.19 -1.85
CA PRO A 100 -16.65 14.37 -1.04
C PRO A 100 -16.31 14.05 0.42
N LYS A 101 -16.83 12.95 0.96
CA LYS A 101 -16.59 12.48 2.34
C LYS A 101 -15.24 11.81 2.53
N PHE A 102 -14.54 11.43 1.46
CA PHE A 102 -13.23 10.81 1.55
C PHE A 102 -12.10 11.85 1.38
N PRO A 103 -10.97 11.68 2.07
CA PRO A 103 -9.83 12.55 1.90
C PRO A 103 -9.29 12.50 0.47
N LYS A 104 -8.69 13.58 0.02
CA LYS A 104 -7.92 13.58 -1.22
C LYS A 104 -6.62 12.81 -0.99
N ILE A 105 -6.40 11.75 -1.76
CA ILE A 105 -5.17 10.97 -1.69
C ILE A 105 -4.16 11.49 -2.71
N THR A 106 -2.96 11.82 -2.23
CA THR A 106 -1.85 12.28 -3.07
C THR A 106 -0.64 11.37 -2.84
N PHE A 107 -0.08 10.82 -3.91
CA PHE A 107 1.14 9.99 -3.86
C PHE A 107 2.35 10.84 -4.23
N LEU A 108 3.32 10.90 -3.34
CA LEU A 108 4.59 11.58 -3.55
C LEU A 108 5.68 10.51 -3.67
N GLU A 109 6.19 10.31 -4.89
CA GLU A 109 7.13 9.23 -5.20
C GLU A 109 8.56 9.73 -5.41
N ASN A 110 8.73 11.00 -5.74
CA ASN A 110 10.01 11.60 -6.05
C ASN A 110 10.47 12.57 -4.95
N ILE A 111 11.79 12.79 -4.88
CA ILE A 111 12.38 13.86 -4.08
C ILE A 111 12.61 15.05 -5.00
N ASP A 112 11.59 15.86 -5.18
CA ASP A 112 11.69 17.10 -5.92
C ASP A 112 11.36 18.28 -5.01
N PHE A 113 12.27 19.25 -4.93
CA PHE A 113 12.11 20.41 -4.05
C PHE A 113 10.88 21.25 -4.45
N GLN A 114 10.63 21.36 -5.74
CA GLN A 114 9.50 22.15 -6.24
C GLN A 114 8.17 21.50 -5.88
N ASP A 115 8.07 20.16 -6.02
CA ASP A 115 6.90 19.38 -5.64
C ASP A 115 6.57 19.55 -4.15
N PHE A 116 7.58 19.48 -3.27
CA PHE A 116 7.40 19.73 -1.83
C PHE A 116 6.92 21.15 -1.55
N ASN A 117 7.57 22.15 -2.17
CA ASN A 117 7.24 23.55 -1.93
C ASN A 117 5.81 23.86 -2.37
N ASP A 118 5.41 23.40 -3.54
CA ASP A 118 4.07 23.60 -4.07
C ASP A 118 3.00 22.82 -3.28
N LEU A 119 3.35 21.65 -2.80
CA LEU A 119 2.47 20.87 -1.95
C LEU A 119 2.25 21.58 -0.61
N PHE A 120 3.30 22.04 0.06
CA PHE A 120 3.19 22.74 1.33
C PHE A 120 2.43 24.07 1.24
N LYS A 121 2.43 24.75 0.09
CA LYS A 121 1.60 25.94 -0.15
C LYS A 121 0.10 25.60 -0.26
N LYS A 122 -0.23 24.39 -0.74
CA LYS A 122 -1.62 23.98 -1.06
C LYS A 122 -2.31 23.24 0.07
N ILE A 123 -1.57 22.59 0.98
CA ILE A 123 -2.16 21.75 2.03
C ILE A 123 -2.33 22.52 3.34
N ASN A 124 -3.35 22.13 4.10
CA ASN A 124 -3.50 22.53 5.48
C ASN A 124 -2.94 21.42 6.38
N LEU A 125 -1.78 21.64 7.00
CA LEU A 125 -1.12 20.65 7.85
C LEU A 125 -2.02 20.08 8.95
N LYS A 126 -2.89 20.90 9.56
CA LYS A 126 -3.85 20.46 10.59
C LYS A 126 -4.91 19.47 10.05
N LYS A 127 -5.14 19.48 8.76
CA LYS A 127 -6.14 18.63 8.07
C LYS A 127 -5.51 17.61 7.13
N THR A 128 -4.20 17.37 7.26
CA THR A 128 -3.44 16.46 6.42
C THR A 128 -2.89 15.30 7.22
N GLY A 129 -3.18 14.08 6.79
CA GLY A 129 -2.57 12.84 7.28
C GLY A 129 -1.42 12.40 6.37
N ILE A 130 -0.42 11.75 6.94
CA ILE A 130 0.77 11.27 6.22
C ILE A 130 0.91 9.76 6.44
N ILE A 131 0.97 9.00 5.37
CA ILE A 131 1.25 7.56 5.39
C ILE A 131 2.59 7.33 4.73
N VAL A 132 3.55 6.79 5.47
CA VAL A 132 4.92 6.54 5.00
C VAL A 132 5.10 5.05 4.79
N ILE A 133 5.46 4.64 3.59
CA ILE A 133 5.52 3.23 3.20
C ILE A 133 6.91 2.89 2.66
N SER A 134 7.65 2.07 3.40
CA SER A 134 8.90 1.46 2.92
C SER A 134 9.07 0.09 3.55
N LYS A 135 9.04 -0.97 2.73
CA LYS A 135 9.24 -2.33 3.24
C LYS A 135 10.58 -2.47 3.94
N SER A 136 11.69 -2.10 3.29
CA SER A 136 13.03 -2.18 3.89
C SER A 136 13.19 -1.26 5.08
N GLY A 137 12.50 -0.11 5.05
CA GLY A 137 12.68 0.99 5.98
C GLY A 137 13.99 1.75 5.77
N GLU A 138 14.73 1.43 4.68
CA GLU A 138 16.05 2.00 4.35
C GLU A 138 16.05 2.71 2.98
N THR A 139 14.89 2.87 2.34
CA THR A 139 14.79 3.56 1.05
C THR A 139 15.08 5.04 1.26
N ASN A 140 16.17 5.54 0.71
CA ASN A 140 16.65 6.91 0.92
C ASN A 140 15.59 7.95 0.56
N GLU A 141 14.91 7.78 -0.57
CA GLU A 141 13.85 8.67 -1.03
C GLU A 141 12.73 8.78 0.00
N THR A 142 12.27 7.66 0.51
CA THR A 142 11.18 7.62 1.50
C THR A 142 11.63 8.21 2.84
N LEU A 143 12.88 7.95 3.26
CA LEU A 143 13.44 8.52 4.49
C LEU A 143 13.56 10.04 4.40
N VAL A 144 14.09 10.57 3.28
CA VAL A 144 14.19 12.02 3.05
C VAL A 144 12.80 12.66 3.04
N GLN A 145 11.85 12.10 2.30
CA GLN A 145 10.46 12.57 2.28
C GLN A 145 9.88 12.62 3.71
N PHE A 146 10.04 11.53 4.46
CA PHE A 146 9.53 11.46 5.83
C PHE A 146 10.17 12.52 6.73
N LEU A 147 11.49 12.71 6.68
CA LEU A 147 12.19 13.71 7.48
C LEU A 147 11.77 15.14 7.13
N VAL A 148 11.56 15.44 5.85
CA VAL A 148 11.07 16.76 5.40
C VAL A 148 9.68 17.05 5.99
N PHE A 149 8.73 16.10 5.89
CA PHE A 149 7.41 16.26 6.49
C PHE A 149 7.48 16.32 8.02
N LEU A 150 8.25 15.44 8.64
CA LEU A 150 8.40 15.42 10.10
C LEU A 150 8.99 16.75 10.64
N SER A 151 9.99 17.31 9.95
CA SER A 151 10.56 18.61 10.27
C SER A 151 9.49 19.71 10.17
N LYS A 152 8.74 19.75 9.06
CA LYS A 152 7.66 20.73 8.86
C LYS A 152 6.59 20.64 9.96
N TYR A 153 6.25 19.41 10.38
CA TYR A 153 5.29 19.22 11.48
C TYR A 153 5.87 19.62 12.84
N LYS A 154 7.15 19.34 13.11
CA LYS A 154 7.81 19.73 14.37
C LYS A 154 7.84 21.27 14.59
N THR A 155 7.89 22.05 13.52
CA THR A 155 7.83 23.52 13.61
C THR A 155 6.42 24.05 13.89
N ASN A 156 5.37 23.26 13.67
CA ASN A 156 3.98 23.70 13.74
C ASN A 156 3.15 23.02 14.84
N PHE A 157 3.62 21.90 15.40
CA PHE A 157 2.84 21.07 16.33
C PHE A 157 3.67 20.55 17.50
N LYS A 158 3.03 20.28 18.63
CA LYS A 158 3.62 19.57 19.76
C LYS A 158 3.77 18.07 19.46
N LYS A 159 4.73 17.39 20.09
CA LYS A 159 5.02 15.95 19.85
C LYS A 159 3.75 15.06 19.91
N LYS A 160 2.86 15.30 20.89
CA LYS A 160 1.60 14.53 21.03
C LYS A 160 0.60 14.73 19.88
N GLU A 161 0.72 15.82 19.13
CA GLU A 161 -0.13 16.10 17.97
C GLU A 161 0.46 15.47 16.72
N ILE A 162 1.79 15.57 16.56
CA ILE A 162 2.50 15.02 15.38
C ILE A 162 2.18 13.54 15.17
N GLN A 163 2.24 12.73 16.24
CA GLN A 163 1.97 11.29 16.16
C GLN A 163 0.59 10.94 15.59
N LYS A 164 -0.39 11.86 15.72
CA LYS A 164 -1.75 11.65 15.20
C LYS A 164 -1.85 11.82 13.69
N HIS A 165 -0.92 12.56 13.10
CA HIS A 165 -0.90 12.84 11.67
C HIS A 165 -0.19 11.77 10.86
N PHE A 166 0.67 10.96 11.47
CA PHE A 166 1.52 10.02 10.76
C PHE A 166 1.11 8.56 11.01
N THR A 167 1.25 7.75 9.98
CA THR A 167 1.24 6.28 10.05
C THR A 167 2.41 5.76 9.24
N VAL A 168 3.19 4.84 9.78
CA VAL A 168 4.32 4.21 9.10
C VAL A 168 3.97 2.76 8.79
N ILE A 169 4.33 2.30 7.59
CA ILE A 169 4.17 0.92 7.14
C ILE A 169 5.55 0.40 6.74
N THR A 170 6.08 -0.56 7.49
CA THR A 170 7.43 -1.12 7.28
C THR A 170 7.54 -2.54 7.84
N LYS A 171 8.61 -3.26 7.51
CA LYS A 171 8.85 -4.61 8.06
C LYS A 171 8.98 -4.59 9.58
N LYS A 172 8.69 -5.74 10.20
CA LYS A 172 8.69 -5.88 11.67
C LYS A 172 10.09 -5.75 12.30
N GLU A 173 11.12 -6.11 11.57
CA GLU A 173 12.51 -5.99 12.01
C GLU A 173 12.94 -4.53 12.19
N SER A 174 13.97 -4.31 13.01
CA SER A 174 14.58 -3.00 13.21
C SER A 174 15.08 -2.43 11.89
N ASN A 175 14.77 -1.20 11.61
CA ASN A 175 15.22 -0.43 10.46
C ASN A 175 15.11 1.06 10.74
N SER A 176 15.75 1.90 9.91
CA SER A 176 15.84 3.34 10.12
C SER A 176 14.46 4.02 10.21
N LEU A 177 13.54 3.68 9.28
CA LEU A 177 12.19 4.25 9.29
C LEU A 177 11.41 3.86 10.55
N ARG A 178 11.51 2.59 11.00
CA ARG A 178 10.86 2.11 12.21
C ARG A 178 11.39 2.79 13.46
N ASN A 179 12.70 2.97 13.55
CA ASN A 179 13.34 3.63 14.69
C ASN A 179 12.90 5.09 14.79
N LEU A 180 12.95 5.85 13.70
CA LEU A 180 12.46 7.22 13.63
C LEU A 180 10.97 7.35 14.01
N ALA A 181 10.14 6.38 13.58
CA ALA A 181 8.73 6.34 13.92
C ALA A 181 8.51 6.08 15.43
N LYS A 182 9.26 5.14 16.03
CA LYS A 182 9.21 4.86 17.47
C LYS A 182 9.63 6.08 18.29
N ASP A 183 10.73 6.75 17.95
CA ASP A 183 11.22 7.95 18.63
C ASP A 183 10.20 9.10 18.62
N SER A 184 9.39 9.13 17.57
CA SER A 184 8.30 10.10 17.41
C SER A 184 6.95 9.60 17.92
N SER A 185 6.87 8.39 18.49
CA SER A 185 5.65 7.73 18.97
C SER A 185 4.55 7.58 17.87
N ILE A 186 4.96 7.39 16.64
CA ILE A 186 4.08 7.26 15.47
C ILE A 186 3.56 5.82 15.36
N ASN A 187 2.30 5.65 14.96
CA ASN A 187 1.70 4.34 14.71
C ASN A 187 2.41 3.59 13.58
N ILE A 188 2.72 2.32 13.83
CA ILE A 188 3.40 1.46 12.85
C ILE A 188 2.50 0.27 12.52
N LEU A 189 2.30 0.03 11.23
CA LEU A 189 1.78 -1.22 10.69
C LEU A 189 2.93 -2.07 10.15
N ASP A 190 2.87 -3.36 10.44
CA ASP A 190 3.89 -4.29 10.01
C ASP A 190 3.61 -4.83 8.60
N ILE A 191 4.67 -5.00 7.82
CA ILE A 191 4.67 -5.79 6.58
C ILE A 191 5.39 -7.10 6.88
N ASP A 192 4.87 -8.21 6.37
CA ASP A 192 5.54 -9.51 6.46
C ASP A 192 6.90 -9.46 5.74
N ASN A 193 7.94 -9.94 6.41
CA ASN A 193 9.31 -9.89 5.90
C ASN A 193 9.50 -10.64 4.59
N ASN A 194 8.80 -11.74 4.41
CA ASN A 194 8.89 -12.60 3.22
C ASN A 194 8.05 -12.06 2.05
N LEU A 195 7.14 -11.13 2.29
CA LEU A 195 6.30 -10.55 1.25
C LEU A 195 7.09 -9.54 0.43
N SER A 196 7.35 -9.81 -0.85
CA SER A 196 8.02 -8.83 -1.71
C SER A 196 7.11 -7.66 -2.06
N GLY A 197 7.70 -6.48 -2.35
CA GLY A 197 6.94 -5.27 -2.71
C GLY A 197 5.97 -5.48 -3.89
N ARG A 198 6.35 -6.33 -4.85
CA ARG A 198 5.50 -6.66 -6.02
C ARG A 198 4.24 -7.44 -5.67
N PHE A 199 4.24 -8.17 -4.56
CA PHE A 199 3.13 -9.01 -4.11
C PHE A 199 2.38 -8.43 -2.91
N SER A 200 2.66 -7.19 -2.52
CA SER A 200 2.11 -6.55 -1.31
C SER A 200 0.79 -5.79 -1.52
N ALA A 201 0.15 -5.95 -2.67
CA ALA A 201 -1.06 -5.19 -3.01
C ALA A 201 -2.19 -5.35 -1.98
N PHE A 202 -2.41 -6.56 -1.48
CA PHE A 202 -3.46 -6.86 -0.50
C PHE A 202 -2.98 -6.81 0.96
N SER A 203 -1.75 -6.31 1.19
CA SER A 203 -1.22 -6.00 2.51
C SER A 203 -1.57 -4.55 2.92
N PRO A 204 -1.15 -4.09 4.12
CA PRO A 204 -1.30 -2.69 4.51
C PRO A 204 -0.80 -1.68 3.49
N VAL A 205 0.19 -2.06 2.65
CA VAL A 205 0.80 -1.22 1.61
C VAL A 205 -0.21 -0.74 0.56
N GLY A 206 -1.06 -1.64 0.08
CA GLY A 206 -2.07 -1.30 -0.94
C GLY A 206 -3.42 -0.94 -0.34
N LEU A 207 -3.81 -1.61 0.75
CA LEU A 207 -5.16 -1.50 1.30
C LEU A 207 -5.37 -0.27 2.19
N LEU A 208 -4.35 0.25 2.89
CA LEU A 208 -4.56 1.44 3.73
C LEU A 208 -4.75 2.71 2.91
N PRO A 209 -4.05 2.93 1.77
CA PRO A 209 -4.31 4.07 0.90
C PRO A 209 -5.64 4.00 0.14
N ALA A 210 -6.18 2.77 -0.06
CA ALA A 210 -7.38 2.53 -0.87
C ALA A 210 -8.67 2.72 -0.09
#